data_69a27a3fc841765ea7bc9d21d78e2d76
#
_entry.id   69a27a3fc841765ea7bc9d21d78e2d76
#
_cell.length_a   1.000
_cell.length_b   1.000
_cell.length_c   1.000
_cell.angle_alpha   90.00
_cell.angle_beta   90.00
_cell.angle_gamma   90.00
#
_symmetry.space_group_name_H-M   'P 1'
#
loop_
_entity.id
_entity.type
_entity.pdbx_description
1 polymer ?
#
loop_
_entity_poly.entity_id
_entity_poly.type
_entity_poly.pdbx_seq_one_letter_code
_entity_poly.pdbx_strand_id
1 'polypeptide(L)'
;WAGIFVLTLALTYKPLQHILPLRLPADFLLTKQQGFTRIMSWNVAQFDILYNKKRPDIRDEMITVINEYKPDIACFQEMVAGDTLFNLNNAYYKKYSFFSVFEYASKLSMPHYFFSYNFKEDFLNHQHFGLVIFSTYPIINKQTIGSYPYDYNNNFQYADIVKGLDTFRVFNI
;
A
#
# COMPACT_ATOMS: atom_id res chain seq x y z
N TRP A 1 -11.69 -39.41 -32.33
CA TRP A 1 -11.06 -38.87 -31.11
C TRP A 1 -10.81 -37.36 -31.22
N ALA A 2 -10.27 -36.85 -32.33
CA ALA A 2 -10.02 -35.42 -32.51
C ALA A 2 -11.28 -34.55 -32.37
N GLY A 3 -12.41 -35.00 -32.90
CA GLY A 3 -13.69 -34.27 -32.78
C GLY A 3 -14.21 -34.19 -31.34
N ILE A 4 -14.03 -35.25 -30.55
CA ILE A 4 -14.40 -35.25 -29.12
C ILE A 4 -13.50 -34.28 -28.33
N PHE A 5 -12.21 -34.24 -28.63
CA PHE A 5 -11.27 -33.34 -28.00
C PHE A 5 -11.61 -31.86 -28.26
N VAL A 6 -11.88 -31.52 -29.53
CA VAL A 6 -12.31 -30.14 -29.92
C VAL A 6 -13.61 -29.75 -29.24
N LEU A 7 -14.60 -30.67 -29.19
CA LEU A 7 -15.89 -30.42 -28.53
C LEU A 7 -15.69 -30.19 -27.03
N THR A 8 -14.84 -30.98 -26.38
CA THR A 8 -14.53 -30.83 -24.94
C THR A 8 -13.88 -29.48 -24.69
N LEU A 9 -12.88 -29.07 -25.50
CA LEU A 9 -12.26 -27.76 -25.39
C LEU A 9 -13.27 -26.62 -25.57
N ALA A 10 -14.18 -26.73 -26.53
CA ALA A 10 -15.20 -25.71 -26.77
C ALA A 10 -16.18 -25.59 -25.60
N LEU A 11 -16.61 -26.73 -25.02
CA LEU A 11 -17.52 -26.76 -23.89
C LEU A 11 -16.87 -26.29 -22.57
N THR A 12 -15.57 -26.51 -22.40
CA THR A 12 -14.84 -26.12 -21.20
C THR A 12 -14.20 -24.75 -21.30
N TYR A 13 -14.24 -24.11 -22.45
CA TYR A 13 -13.58 -22.81 -22.68
C TYR A 13 -14.03 -21.73 -21.69
N LYS A 14 -15.34 -21.53 -21.49
CA LYS A 14 -15.86 -20.55 -20.54
C LYS A 14 -15.49 -20.86 -19.08
N PRO A 15 -15.70 -22.08 -18.56
CA PRO A 15 -15.21 -22.46 -17.24
C PRO A 15 -13.70 -22.31 -17.08
N LEU A 16 -12.91 -22.68 -18.08
CA LEU A 16 -11.44 -22.53 -18.05
C LEU A 16 -10.98 -21.07 -17.97
N GLN A 17 -11.67 -20.15 -18.64
CA GLN A 17 -11.36 -18.72 -18.53
C GLN A 17 -11.57 -18.16 -17.11
N HIS A 18 -12.49 -18.72 -16.33
CA HIS A 18 -12.69 -18.33 -14.93
C HIS A 18 -11.63 -18.91 -13.99
N ILE A 19 -11.12 -20.11 -14.30
CA ILE A 19 -10.11 -20.81 -13.47
C ILE A 19 -8.69 -20.37 -13.85
N LEU A 20 -8.45 -20.20 -15.14
CA LEU A 20 -7.17 -19.75 -15.71
C LEU A 20 -7.42 -18.47 -16.52
N PRO A 21 -7.47 -17.30 -15.86
CA PRO A 21 -7.58 -16.06 -16.59
C PRO A 21 -6.29 -15.86 -17.39
N LEU A 22 -6.28 -16.36 -18.62
CA LEU A 22 -5.25 -16.03 -19.62
C LEU A 22 -5.46 -14.56 -20.00
N ARG A 23 -5.14 -13.68 -19.07
CA ARG A 23 -5.01 -12.26 -19.39
C ARG A 23 -3.64 -12.08 -19.99
N LEU A 24 -3.61 -11.79 -21.27
CA LEU A 24 -2.42 -11.16 -21.85
C LEU A 24 -2.11 -9.95 -20.97
N PRO A 25 -0.85 -9.74 -20.56
CA PRO A 25 -0.50 -8.56 -19.79
C PRO A 25 -1.01 -7.36 -20.58
N ALA A 26 -2.01 -6.67 -20.03
CA ALA A 26 -2.40 -5.38 -20.56
C ALA A 26 -1.17 -4.48 -20.41
N ASP A 27 -0.77 -3.83 -21.48
CA ASP A 27 0.33 -2.86 -21.41
C ASP A 27 -0.04 -1.84 -20.36
N PHE A 28 0.69 -1.87 -19.24
CA PHE A 28 0.51 -0.90 -18.20
C PHE A 28 1.06 0.43 -18.70
N LEU A 29 0.16 1.37 -18.95
CA LEU A 29 0.57 2.71 -19.38
C LEU A 29 1.15 3.46 -18.18
N LEU A 30 2.45 3.71 -18.16
CA LEU A 30 3.10 4.59 -17.18
C LEU A 30 2.48 6.00 -17.24
N THR A 31 2.11 6.45 -18.44
CA THR A 31 1.40 7.72 -18.61
C THR A 31 -0.02 7.61 -18.10
N LYS A 32 -0.31 8.42 -17.08
CA LYS A 32 -1.65 8.49 -16.50
C LYS A 32 -2.62 9.14 -17.49
N GLN A 33 -3.71 8.47 -17.77
CA GLN A 33 -4.77 9.03 -18.60
C GLN A 33 -5.55 10.10 -17.83
N GLN A 34 -5.93 11.16 -18.54
CA GLN A 34 -6.74 12.24 -17.97
C GLN A 34 -8.12 11.72 -17.52
N GLY A 35 -8.58 12.15 -16.35
CA GLY A 35 -9.87 11.75 -15.79
C GLY A 35 -9.83 10.46 -14.95
N PHE A 36 -8.81 9.63 -15.11
CA PHE A 36 -8.67 8.39 -14.32
C PHE A 36 -8.05 8.65 -12.95
N THR A 37 -8.42 7.81 -11.98
CA THR A 37 -7.77 7.72 -10.67
C THR A 37 -6.88 6.50 -10.66
N ARG A 38 -5.60 6.68 -10.37
CA ARG A 38 -4.65 5.58 -10.23
C ARG A 38 -4.52 5.19 -8.77
N ILE A 39 -4.81 3.95 -8.48
CA ILE A 39 -4.67 3.37 -7.15
C ILE A 39 -3.53 2.36 -7.18
N MET A 40 -2.64 2.44 -6.21
CA MET A 40 -1.57 1.48 -5.98
C MET A 40 -1.85 0.74 -4.67
N SER A 41 -1.69 -0.57 -4.66
CA SER A 41 -1.66 -1.37 -3.44
C SER A 41 -0.36 -2.16 -3.41
N TRP A 42 0.37 -2.09 -2.29
CA TRP A 42 1.66 -2.73 -2.16
C TRP A 42 1.96 -3.10 -0.70
N ASN A 43 2.24 -4.38 -0.44
CA ASN A 43 2.87 -4.78 0.81
C ASN A 43 4.34 -4.35 0.75
N VAL A 44 4.68 -3.30 1.50
CA VAL A 44 6.01 -2.67 1.42
C VAL A 44 7.06 -3.34 2.30
N ALA A 45 6.69 -4.38 3.05
CA ALA A 45 7.61 -5.13 3.92
C ALA A 45 8.53 -4.19 4.72
N GLN A 46 7.96 -3.21 5.40
CA GLN A 46 8.65 -2.17 6.18
C GLN A 46 9.67 -1.35 5.37
N PHE A 47 9.51 -1.24 4.06
CA PHE A 47 10.51 -0.68 3.13
C PHE A 47 11.90 -1.31 3.29
N ASP A 48 11.94 -2.56 3.73
CA ASP A 48 13.11 -3.38 4.01
C ASP A 48 14.13 -2.74 5.00
N ILE A 49 13.69 -1.75 5.77
CA ILE A 49 14.58 -0.99 6.68
C ILE A 49 15.15 -1.87 7.78
N LEU A 50 14.37 -2.84 8.27
CA LEU A 50 14.73 -3.65 9.42
C LEU A 50 15.62 -4.84 9.06
N TYR A 51 15.48 -5.39 7.88
CA TYR A 51 16.08 -6.66 7.49
C TYR A 51 17.32 -6.49 6.62
N ASN A 52 17.34 -5.52 5.74
CA ASN A 52 18.40 -5.41 4.74
C ASN A 52 19.46 -4.36 5.10
N LYS A 53 20.28 -4.64 6.10
CA LYS A 53 21.39 -3.77 6.51
C LYS A 53 22.44 -3.54 5.41
N LYS A 54 22.45 -4.38 4.37
CA LYS A 54 23.41 -4.29 3.25
C LYS A 54 22.93 -3.35 2.13
N ARG A 55 21.63 -3.04 2.11
CA ARG A 55 20.99 -2.22 1.08
C ARG A 55 20.11 -1.13 1.71
N PRO A 56 20.73 -0.13 2.37
CA PRO A 56 19.99 0.96 3.02
C PRO A 56 19.23 1.86 2.01
N ASP A 57 19.56 1.76 0.75
CA ASP A 57 19.00 2.47 -0.39
C ASP A 57 17.67 1.89 -0.90
N ILE A 58 17.30 0.67 -0.52
CA ILE A 58 16.07 0.00 -1.02
C ILE A 58 14.83 0.86 -0.78
N ARG A 59 14.69 1.47 0.40
CA ARG A 59 13.55 2.34 0.66
C ARG A 59 13.45 3.49 -0.34
N ASP A 60 14.57 4.14 -0.62
CA ASP A 60 14.59 5.28 -1.54
C ASP A 60 14.35 4.82 -2.99
N GLU A 61 14.82 3.64 -3.36
CA GLU A 61 14.48 2.99 -4.64
C GLU A 61 12.97 2.71 -4.73
N MET A 62 12.35 2.14 -3.67
CA MET A 62 10.90 1.91 -3.62
C MET A 62 10.09 3.19 -3.74
N ILE A 63 10.50 4.27 -3.04
CA ILE A 63 9.89 5.59 -3.15
C ILE A 63 10.01 6.11 -4.58
N THR A 64 11.15 5.94 -5.22
CA THR A 64 11.37 6.32 -6.62
C THR A 64 10.40 5.60 -7.54
N VAL A 65 10.26 4.28 -7.39
CA VAL A 65 9.29 3.49 -8.16
C VAL A 65 7.88 3.99 -7.96
N ILE A 66 7.45 4.24 -6.70
CA ILE A 66 6.11 4.76 -6.42
C ILE A 66 5.90 6.09 -7.15
N ASN A 67 6.88 6.99 -7.10
CA ASN A 67 6.81 8.30 -7.76
C ASN A 67 6.80 8.20 -9.29
N GLU A 68 7.45 7.21 -9.89
CA GLU A 68 7.38 6.96 -11.33
C GLU A 68 5.97 6.56 -11.76
N TYR A 69 5.30 5.70 -10.97
CA TYR A 69 3.94 5.27 -11.24
C TYR A 69 2.89 6.36 -10.98
N LYS A 70 3.21 7.38 -10.20
CA LYS A 70 2.35 8.53 -9.89
C LYS A 70 0.93 8.12 -9.47
N PRO A 71 0.76 7.29 -8.45
CA PRO A 71 -0.56 6.95 -7.95
C PRO A 71 -1.24 8.21 -7.38
N ASP A 72 -2.55 8.28 -7.49
CA ASP A 72 -3.36 9.27 -6.77
C ASP A 72 -3.63 8.84 -5.34
N ILE A 73 -3.69 7.52 -5.16
CA ILE A 73 -3.94 6.86 -3.88
C ILE A 73 -2.98 5.69 -3.77
N ALA A 74 -2.30 5.58 -2.65
CA ALA A 74 -1.42 4.46 -2.34
C ALA A 74 -1.85 3.81 -1.02
N CYS A 75 -2.14 2.52 -1.09
CA CYS A 75 -2.47 1.66 0.04
C CYS A 75 -1.27 0.77 0.33
N PHE A 76 -0.61 0.98 1.46
CA PHE A 76 0.52 0.17 1.85
C PHE A 76 0.18 -0.70 3.05
N GLN A 77 0.63 -1.95 2.99
CA GLN A 77 0.59 -2.94 4.05
C GLN A 77 2.01 -3.13 4.59
N GLU A 78 2.10 -3.60 5.82
CA GLU A 78 3.38 -3.74 6.56
C GLU A 78 4.21 -2.45 6.55
N MET A 79 3.54 -1.33 6.71
CA MET A 79 4.20 -0.02 6.80
C MET A 79 4.87 0.14 8.16
N VAL A 80 6.09 0.68 8.17
CA VAL A 80 6.75 1.14 9.38
C VAL A 80 6.97 2.64 9.32
N ALA A 81 6.67 3.33 10.42
CA ALA A 81 6.94 4.75 10.57
C ALA A 81 7.57 5.04 11.94
N GLY A 82 8.47 6.00 11.99
CA GLY A 82 9.00 6.53 13.24
C GLY A 82 8.04 7.52 13.89
N ASP A 83 8.19 7.71 15.20
CA ASP A 83 7.46 8.74 15.93
C ASP A 83 8.05 10.13 15.64
N THR A 84 7.17 11.06 15.24
CA THR A 84 7.56 12.46 15.00
C THR A 84 7.96 13.21 16.28
N LEU A 85 7.52 12.73 17.44
CA LEU A 85 7.79 13.35 18.74
C LEU A 85 9.13 12.91 19.32
N PHE A 86 9.79 11.94 18.72
CA PHE A 86 11.03 11.36 19.28
C PHE A 86 12.26 12.15 18.86
N ASN A 87 13.09 12.40 19.84
CA ASN A 87 14.34 13.14 19.67
C ASN A 87 15.26 12.41 18.66
N LEU A 88 15.54 13.03 17.52
CA LEU A 88 16.46 12.59 16.47
C LEU A 88 17.88 12.24 16.95
N ASN A 89 18.20 12.51 18.21
CA ASN A 89 19.47 12.15 18.84
C ASN A 89 19.56 10.70 19.31
N ASN A 90 18.46 9.94 19.25
CA ASN A 90 18.49 8.53 19.62
C ASN A 90 19.32 7.73 18.60
N ALA A 91 20.33 7.02 19.07
CA ALA A 91 21.23 6.20 18.23
C ALA A 91 20.48 5.12 17.43
N TYR A 92 19.36 4.61 17.96
CA TYR A 92 18.52 3.62 17.28
C TYR A 92 17.83 4.23 16.06
N TYR A 93 17.25 5.42 16.18
CA TYR A 93 16.64 6.13 15.05
C TYR A 93 17.66 6.46 13.96
N LYS A 94 18.83 6.94 14.36
CA LYS A 94 19.94 7.19 13.42
C LYS A 94 20.38 5.94 12.68
N LYS A 95 20.36 4.79 13.36
CA LYS A 95 20.79 3.51 12.77
C LYS A 95 19.85 3.00 11.69
N TYR A 96 18.54 3.18 11.86
CA TYR A 96 17.53 2.66 10.94
C TYR A 96 16.90 3.74 10.05
N SER A 97 17.19 5.02 10.30
CA SER A 97 16.69 6.17 9.52
C SER A 97 15.18 6.12 9.29
N PHE A 98 14.42 5.83 10.35
CA PHE A 98 12.96 5.79 10.25
C PHE A 98 12.42 7.15 9.81
N PHE A 99 11.55 7.13 8.81
CA PHE A 99 10.76 8.28 8.45
C PHE A 99 9.46 8.28 9.26
N SER A 100 9.00 9.45 9.63
CA SER A 100 7.62 9.64 10.09
C SER A 100 6.65 9.47 8.91
N VAL A 101 5.37 9.24 9.21
CA VAL A 101 4.33 9.19 8.16
C VAL A 101 4.28 10.50 7.37
N PHE A 102 4.51 11.63 8.04
CA PHE A 102 4.56 12.94 7.39
C PHE A 102 5.73 13.05 6.38
N GLU A 103 6.90 12.53 6.71
CA GLU A 103 8.04 12.51 5.78
C GLU A 103 7.76 11.62 4.56
N TYR A 104 7.13 10.46 4.76
CA TYR A 104 6.66 9.65 3.62
C TYR A 104 5.65 10.40 2.76
N ALA A 105 4.63 11.03 3.38
CA ALA A 105 3.64 11.84 2.66
C ALA A 105 4.28 12.93 1.82
N SER A 106 5.29 13.62 2.37
CA SER A 106 6.06 14.65 1.67
C SER A 106 6.86 14.07 0.49
N LYS A 107 7.59 12.97 0.71
CA LYS A 107 8.42 12.33 -0.34
C LYS A 107 7.58 11.75 -1.48
N LEU A 108 6.36 11.31 -1.18
CA LEU A 108 5.40 10.77 -2.15
C LEU A 108 4.54 11.86 -2.80
N SER A 109 4.65 13.12 -2.35
CA SER A 109 3.76 14.21 -2.79
C SER A 109 2.27 13.90 -2.57
N MET A 110 1.95 13.20 -1.48
CA MET A 110 0.60 12.79 -1.08
C MET A 110 0.27 13.38 0.30
N PRO A 111 -0.25 14.61 0.38
CA PRO A 111 -0.37 15.34 1.64
C PRO A 111 -1.44 14.79 2.59
N HIS A 112 -2.40 14.03 2.04
CA HIS A 112 -3.47 13.44 2.83
C HIS A 112 -3.13 11.99 3.14
N TYR A 113 -3.22 11.60 4.41
CA TYR A 113 -2.95 10.21 4.80
C TYR A 113 -3.77 9.78 6.01
N PHE A 114 -3.89 8.47 6.11
CA PHE A 114 -4.44 7.78 7.27
C PHE A 114 -3.60 6.57 7.60
N PHE A 115 -2.95 6.60 8.75
CA PHE A 115 -2.11 5.52 9.25
C PHE A 115 -2.82 4.82 10.41
N SER A 116 -3.10 3.53 10.24
CA SER A 116 -3.61 2.64 11.28
C SER A 116 -2.50 1.75 11.78
N TYR A 117 -2.18 1.84 13.04
CA TYR A 117 -1.13 1.05 13.66
C TYR A 117 -1.58 0.46 14.98
N ASN A 118 -0.89 -0.58 15.43
CA ASN A 118 -1.15 -1.22 16.71
C ASN A 118 -0.15 -0.75 17.76
N PHE A 119 -0.63 -0.11 18.82
CA PHE A 119 0.22 0.37 19.91
C PHE A 119 0.92 -0.74 20.68
N LYS A 120 0.42 -1.96 20.66
CA LYS A 120 0.99 -3.06 21.45
C LYS A 120 2.23 -3.70 20.82
N GLU A 121 2.44 -3.47 19.53
CA GLU A 121 3.57 -4.00 18.77
C GLU A 121 4.68 -2.98 18.54
N ASP A 122 4.55 -1.79 19.12
CA ASP A 122 5.59 -0.78 19.05
C ASP A 122 6.85 -1.27 19.76
N PHE A 123 7.83 -1.65 18.97
CA PHE A 123 9.13 -2.03 19.51
C PHE A 123 9.78 -0.82 20.18
N LEU A 124 9.82 -0.83 21.51
CA LEU A 124 10.33 0.27 22.35
C LEU A 124 9.54 1.60 22.22
N ASN A 125 8.29 1.59 21.76
CA ASN A 125 7.43 2.76 21.58
C ASN A 125 8.00 3.85 20.66
N HIS A 126 8.86 3.48 19.70
CA HIS A 126 9.56 4.44 18.85
C HIS A 126 9.25 4.28 17.37
N GLN A 127 8.60 3.21 17.02
CA GLN A 127 8.18 2.89 15.66
C GLN A 127 6.82 2.22 15.70
N HIS A 128 6.04 2.49 14.69
CA HIS A 128 4.69 2.00 14.55
C HIS A 128 4.59 1.15 13.30
N PHE A 129 3.97 -0.02 13.42
CA PHE A 129 3.71 -0.91 12.31
C PHE A 129 2.24 -0.91 11.98
N GLY A 130 1.90 -0.92 10.69
CA GLY A 130 0.49 -0.95 10.32
C GLY A 130 0.21 -0.77 8.85
N LEU A 131 -0.99 -0.28 8.60
CA LEU A 131 -1.51 0.02 7.28
C LEU A 131 -1.59 1.52 7.07
N VAL A 132 -1.28 1.98 5.87
CA VAL A 132 -1.44 3.39 5.53
C VAL A 132 -2.14 3.58 4.19
N ILE A 133 -3.01 4.58 4.13
CA ILE A 133 -3.55 5.12 2.89
C ILE A 133 -2.97 6.51 2.72
N PHE A 134 -2.22 6.74 1.64
CA PHE A 134 -1.81 8.06 1.18
C PHE A 134 -2.69 8.50 0.02
N SER A 135 -2.97 9.80 -0.07
CA SER A 135 -3.81 10.35 -1.14
C SER A 135 -3.37 11.75 -1.55
N THR A 136 -3.44 12.02 -2.85
CA THR A 136 -3.35 13.38 -3.38
C THR A 136 -4.64 14.17 -3.19
N TYR A 137 -5.75 13.47 -2.92
CA TYR A 137 -7.06 14.05 -2.68
C TYR A 137 -7.43 14.08 -1.20
N PRO A 138 -8.29 15.01 -0.75
CA PRO A 138 -8.73 15.09 0.64
C PRO A 138 -9.38 13.80 1.13
N ILE A 139 -9.02 13.41 2.35
CA ILE A 139 -9.68 12.36 3.12
C ILE A 139 -10.65 13.02 4.08
N ILE A 140 -11.96 12.74 3.94
CA ILE A 140 -13.03 13.36 4.75
C ILE A 140 -13.55 12.47 5.87
N ASN A 141 -13.38 11.15 5.73
CA ASN A 141 -13.75 10.17 6.73
C ASN A 141 -12.74 9.02 6.72
N LYS A 142 -12.44 8.47 7.88
CA LYS A 142 -11.44 7.40 8.02
C LYS A 142 -11.70 6.60 9.27
N GLN A 143 -11.51 5.29 9.19
CA GLN A 143 -11.70 4.39 10.33
C GLN A 143 -10.76 3.19 10.25
N THR A 144 -10.20 2.82 11.39
CA THR A 144 -9.59 1.51 11.61
C THR A 144 -10.69 0.55 12.04
N ILE A 145 -10.83 -0.56 11.33
CA ILE A 145 -11.73 -1.64 11.69
C ILE A 145 -10.88 -2.65 12.42
N GLY A 146 -11.07 -2.76 13.74
CA GLY A 146 -10.36 -3.74 14.54
C GLY A 146 -10.73 -5.14 14.11
N SER A 147 -9.74 -5.97 13.86
CA SER A 147 -9.92 -7.40 13.79
C SER A 147 -10.02 -8.02 15.18
N TYR A 148 -10.20 -9.32 15.28
CA TYR A 148 -10.46 -10.05 16.52
C TYR A 148 -9.61 -9.60 17.73
N PRO A 149 -10.17 -9.67 18.96
CA PRO A 149 -9.39 -9.47 20.17
C PRO A 149 -8.18 -10.40 20.13
N TYR A 150 -6.99 -9.82 20.33
CA TYR A 150 -5.69 -10.53 20.33
C TYR A 150 -5.04 -10.81 18.96
N ASP A 151 -5.67 -10.49 17.83
CA ASP A 151 -4.99 -10.54 16.52
C ASP A 151 -4.44 -9.15 16.17
N TYR A 152 -3.16 -8.98 16.39
CA TYR A 152 -2.50 -7.67 16.24
C TYR A 152 -1.99 -7.42 14.82
N ASN A 153 -1.98 -8.43 13.96
CA ASN A 153 -1.38 -8.35 12.63
C ASN A 153 -2.40 -8.07 11.52
N ASN A 154 -3.71 -8.18 11.82
CA ASN A 154 -4.76 -8.03 10.84
C ASN A 154 -5.64 -6.82 11.15
N ASN A 155 -5.14 -5.64 10.85
CA ASN A 155 -5.95 -4.44 10.86
C ASN A 155 -6.56 -4.22 9.47
N PHE A 156 -7.80 -3.75 9.47
CA PHE A 156 -8.45 -3.25 8.26
C PHE A 156 -8.66 -1.75 8.44
N GLN A 157 -8.53 -1.01 7.38
CA GLN A 157 -8.86 0.41 7.39
C GLN A 157 -9.61 0.82 6.15
N TYR A 158 -10.39 1.89 6.27
CA TYR A 158 -10.93 2.58 5.11
C TYR A 158 -10.76 4.08 5.22
N ALA A 159 -10.80 4.72 4.06
CA ALA A 159 -10.85 6.18 3.93
C ALA A 159 -11.86 6.58 2.85
N ASP A 160 -12.66 7.60 3.13
CA ASP A 160 -13.50 8.25 2.15
C ASP A 160 -12.73 9.42 1.54
N ILE A 161 -12.53 9.36 0.24
CA ILE A 161 -11.66 10.26 -0.52
C ILE A 161 -12.49 11.04 -1.51
N VAL A 162 -12.29 12.36 -1.55
CA VAL A 162 -13.05 13.30 -2.40
C VAL A 162 -12.22 13.70 -3.61
N LYS A 163 -12.72 13.42 -4.81
CA LYS A 163 -12.16 13.89 -6.07
C LYS A 163 -13.21 14.70 -6.84
N GLY A 164 -13.09 16.01 -6.84
CA GLY A 164 -14.09 16.89 -7.44
C GLY A 164 -15.42 16.80 -6.71
N LEU A 165 -16.47 16.36 -7.39
CA LEU A 165 -17.80 16.15 -6.82
C LEU A 165 -18.03 14.71 -6.34
N ASP A 166 -17.12 13.80 -6.63
CA ASP A 166 -17.26 12.39 -6.30
C ASP A 166 -16.58 12.06 -4.97
N THR A 167 -17.19 11.14 -4.23
CA THR A 167 -16.62 10.54 -3.02
C THR A 167 -16.61 9.02 -3.19
N PHE A 168 -15.48 8.41 -2.92
CA PHE A 168 -15.35 6.97 -2.99
C PHE A 168 -14.60 6.44 -1.77
N ARG A 169 -14.99 5.24 -1.33
CA ARG A 169 -14.38 4.57 -0.18
C ARG A 169 -13.31 3.61 -0.64
N VAL A 170 -12.13 3.77 -0.09
CA VAL A 170 -10.98 2.88 -0.32
C VAL A 170 -10.73 2.07 0.94
N PHE A 171 -10.65 0.74 0.77
CA PHE A 171 -10.26 -0.19 1.82
C PHE A 171 -8.82 -0.61 1.62
N ASN A 172 -8.07 -0.69 2.72
CA ASN A 172 -6.72 -1.25 2.77
C ASN A 172 -6.74 -2.40 3.80
N ILE A 173 -6.36 -3.59 3.32
CA ILE A 173 -6.49 -4.87 4.04
C ILE A 173 -5.16 -5.58 4.06
#